data_d71c40ca12c2528923d34a36510ab8fd
#
_entry.id   d71c40ca12c2528923d34a36510ab8fd
#
_cell.length_a   1.000
_cell.length_b   1.000
_cell.length_c   1.000
_cell.angle_alpha   90.00
_cell.angle_beta   90.00
_cell.angle_gamma   90.00
#
_symmetry.space_group_name_H-M   'P 1'
#
loop_
_entity.id
_entity.type
_entity.pdbx_description
1 polymer ?
#
loop_
_entity_poly.entity_id
_entity_poly.type
_entity_poly.pdbx_seq_one_letter_code
_entity_poly.pdbx_strand_id
1 'polypeptide(L)'
;LGAKTIVFEHNVDALMAYQEFLYDHSFTSLIKCYFIKFNEKFSVKYATALIALNKRDCDGFERLYGRRPEMILPITSPKVDLSLVLGLSVVNKPFLLFVGANFYPNIEGAIWFIEHIAPYISLDLRIVGACCENPTLAYKTIPSNVKLDGYVNDLSSYYKSAVAVVAPIFKGSGMKTKVIEAMSYGKSIIGTDEAFQGIECDFSRIGAKCNTAEEFIKAIESLSDNLFNPYTYQVFSDKYETSTVENR
;
A
#
# COMPACT_ATOMS: atom_id res chain seq x y z
N LEU A 1 16.28 33.60 -16.08
CA LEU A 1 16.98 32.74 -15.12
C LEU A 1 16.57 31.31 -15.39
N GLY A 2 17.43 30.53 -16.09
CA GLY A 2 17.15 29.15 -16.48
C GLY A 2 17.43 28.16 -15.34
N ALA A 3 16.65 28.23 -14.27
CA ALA A 3 16.73 27.21 -13.22
C ALA A 3 16.27 25.86 -13.76
N LYS A 4 17.09 24.83 -13.59
CA LYS A 4 16.68 23.44 -13.88
C LYS A 4 15.81 22.96 -12.74
N THR A 5 14.63 22.39 -13.06
CA THR A 5 13.69 21.84 -12.11
C THR A 5 13.51 20.34 -12.33
N ILE A 6 13.65 19.56 -11.27
CA ILE A 6 13.30 18.14 -11.26
C ILE A 6 11.99 18.03 -10.49
N VAL A 7 11.00 17.40 -11.10
CA VAL A 7 9.72 17.12 -10.48
C VAL A 7 9.62 15.63 -10.25
N PHE A 8 9.41 15.23 -9.00
CA PHE A 8 9.24 13.85 -8.59
C PHE A 8 7.79 13.64 -8.15
N GLU A 9 7.03 12.96 -8.98
CA GLU A 9 5.62 12.73 -8.77
C GLU A 9 5.38 11.37 -8.11
N HIS A 10 4.75 11.40 -6.95
CA HIS A 10 4.43 10.19 -6.19
C HIS A 10 3.13 9.54 -6.66
N ASN A 11 2.28 10.27 -7.35
CA ASN A 11 1.01 9.85 -7.91
C ASN A 11 0.73 10.63 -9.18
N VAL A 12 -0.28 10.22 -9.93
CA VAL A 12 -0.97 11.09 -10.86
C VAL A 12 -2.11 11.75 -10.06
N ASP A 13 -1.81 12.90 -9.44
CA ASP A 13 -2.68 13.55 -8.46
C ASP A 13 -4.04 13.94 -9.06
N ALA A 14 -4.09 14.29 -10.34
CA ALA A 14 -5.35 14.55 -11.05
C ALA A 14 -6.28 13.34 -11.09
N LEU A 15 -5.73 12.12 -11.26
CA LEU A 15 -6.52 10.89 -11.23
C LEU A 15 -7.02 10.58 -9.82
N MET A 16 -6.18 10.80 -8.81
CA MET A 16 -6.55 10.60 -7.41
C MET A 16 -7.64 11.58 -6.97
N ALA A 17 -7.51 12.86 -7.30
CA ALA A 17 -8.53 13.87 -7.03
C ALA A 17 -9.86 13.59 -7.74
N TYR A 18 -9.80 13.03 -8.95
CA TYR A 18 -11.01 12.61 -9.67
C TYR A 18 -11.69 11.41 -8.99
N GLN A 19 -10.92 10.44 -8.48
CA GLN A 19 -11.49 9.33 -7.69
C GLN A 19 -12.12 9.81 -6.39
N GLU A 20 -11.51 10.79 -5.70
CA GLU A 20 -12.06 11.42 -4.50
C GLU A 20 -13.41 12.10 -4.82
N PHE A 21 -13.48 12.84 -5.92
CA PHE A 21 -14.73 13.43 -6.40
C PHE A 21 -15.81 12.38 -6.70
N LEU A 22 -15.44 11.26 -7.33
CA LEU A 22 -16.38 10.16 -7.60
C LEU A 22 -16.84 9.44 -6.32
N TYR A 23 -16.10 9.58 -5.23
CA TYR A 23 -16.45 9.01 -3.94
C TYR A 23 -17.44 9.89 -3.17
N ASP A 24 -17.19 11.19 -3.09
CA ASP A 24 -17.99 12.11 -2.25
C ASP A 24 -19.01 12.93 -3.02
N HIS A 25 -18.93 12.98 -4.36
CA HIS A 25 -19.79 13.77 -5.26
C HIS A 25 -19.93 15.25 -4.85
N SER A 26 -18.94 15.78 -4.10
CA SER A 26 -19.05 17.15 -3.58
C SER A 26 -18.56 18.17 -4.61
N PHE A 27 -19.19 19.36 -4.59
CA PHE A 27 -18.77 20.47 -5.43
C PHE A 27 -17.36 20.96 -5.07
N THR A 28 -16.96 20.84 -3.81
CA THR A 28 -15.64 21.22 -3.34
C THR A 28 -14.54 20.29 -3.87
N SER A 29 -14.78 18.98 -3.92
CA SER A 29 -13.84 18.03 -4.51
C SER A 29 -13.75 18.15 -6.03
N LEU A 30 -14.84 18.54 -6.71
CA LEU A 30 -14.79 18.85 -8.14
C LEU A 30 -13.88 20.07 -8.42
N ILE A 31 -14.04 21.15 -7.64
CA ILE A 31 -13.17 22.33 -7.75
C ILE A 31 -11.71 21.96 -7.45
N LYS A 32 -11.48 21.20 -6.37
CA LYS A 32 -10.14 20.68 -6.00
C LYS A 32 -9.51 19.88 -7.14
N CYS A 33 -10.26 18.97 -7.76
CA CYS A 33 -9.81 18.19 -8.91
C CYS A 33 -9.37 19.08 -10.08
N TYR A 34 -10.12 20.12 -10.40
CA TYR A 34 -9.75 21.07 -11.45
C TYR A 34 -8.42 21.80 -11.15
N PHE A 35 -8.26 22.31 -9.93
CA PHE A 35 -7.02 23.01 -9.53
C PHE A 35 -5.82 22.08 -9.48
N ILE A 36 -5.98 20.85 -8.97
CA ILE A 36 -4.90 19.85 -8.93
C ILE A 36 -4.46 19.54 -10.37
N LYS A 37 -5.41 19.23 -11.25
CA LYS A 37 -5.11 18.93 -12.65
C LYS A 37 -4.41 20.09 -13.38
N PHE A 38 -4.81 21.34 -13.08
CA PHE A 38 -4.19 22.52 -13.66
C PHE A 38 -2.73 22.69 -13.17
N ASN A 39 -2.49 22.56 -11.86
CA ASN A 39 -1.16 22.68 -11.28
C ASN A 39 -0.23 21.56 -11.74
N GLU A 40 -0.72 20.31 -11.73
CA GLU A 40 0.04 19.16 -12.19
C GLU A 40 0.43 19.30 -13.67
N LYS A 41 -0.50 19.75 -14.52
CA LYS A 41 -0.20 20.06 -15.93
C LYS A 41 0.93 21.08 -16.05
N PHE A 42 0.95 22.10 -15.19
CA PHE A 42 1.98 23.14 -15.21
C PHE A 42 3.33 22.57 -14.76
N SER A 43 3.36 21.80 -13.66
CA SER A 43 4.56 21.13 -13.17
C SER A 43 5.14 20.19 -14.24
N VAL A 44 4.30 19.34 -14.81
CA VAL A 44 4.71 18.40 -15.87
C VAL A 44 5.26 19.13 -17.08
N LYS A 45 4.61 20.22 -17.52
CA LYS A 45 5.02 20.96 -18.74
C LYS A 45 6.37 21.64 -18.58
N TYR A 46 6.66 22.23 -17.43
CA TYR A 46 7.82 23.10 -17.22
C TYR A 46 8.98 22.44 -16.47
N ALA A 47 8.80 21.22 -15.96
CA ALA A 47 9.89 20.44 -15.37
C ALA A 47 11.00 20.21 -16.41
N THR A 48 12.26 20.35 -15.99
CA THR A 48 13.43 19.96 -16.80
C THR A 48 13.50 18.43 -16.91
N ALA A 49 13.23 17.73 -15.80
CA ALA A 49 13.09 16.28 -15.73
C ALA A 49 11.88 15.90 -14.87
N LEU A 50 11.16 14.88 -15.27
CA LEU A 50 10.00 14.33 -14.58
C LEU A 50 10.28 12.88 -14.18
N ILE A 51 10.05 12.57 -12.93
CA ILE A 51 10.24 11.25 -12.35
C ILE A 51 8.90 10.73 -11.83
N ALA A 52 8.59 9.47 -12.06
CA ALA A 52 7.40 8.80 -11.51
C ALA A 52 7.80 7.53 -10.76
N LEU A 53 6.88 7.00 -9.94
CA LEU A 53 7.16 5.83 -9.12
C LEU A 53 7.10 4.52 -9.90
N ASN A 54 6.27 4.43 -10.94
CA ASN A 54 6.02 3.20 -11.68
C ASN A 54 5.52 3.46 -13.11
N LYS A 55 5.43 2.39 -13.90
CA LYS A 55 5.03 2.45 -15.30
C LYS A 55 3.59 2.94 -15.50
N ARG A 56 2.65 2.55 -14.63
CA ARG A 56 1.24 3.01 -14.72
C ARG A 56 1.15 4.53 -14.60
N ASP A 57 1.91 5.10 -13.68
CA ASP A 57 1.93 6.55 -13.48
C ASP A 57 2.56 7.24 -14.69
N CYS A 58 3.65 6.68 -15.27
CA CYS A 58 4.20 7.17 -16.54
C CYS A 58 3.14 7.19 -17.65
N ASP A 59 2.41 6.11 -17.83
CA ASP A 59 1.34 5.99 -18.83
C ASP A 59 0.20 6.98 -18.53
N GLY A 60 -0.06 7.25 -17.24
CA GLY A 60 -1.03 8.25 -16.79
C GLY A 60 -0.64 9.68 -17.18
N PHE A 61 0.60 10.08 -16.92
CA PHE A 61 1.14 11.39 -17.31
C PHE A 61 1.15 11.58 -18.83
N GLU A 62 1.60 10.56 -19.56
CA GLU A 62 1.61 10.60 -21.02
C GLU A 62 0.19 10.79 -21.57
N ARG A 63 -0.79 10.03 -21.05
CA ARG A 63 -2.20 10.13 -21.49
C ARG A 63 -2.84 11.48 -21.17
N LEU A 64 -2.57 12.03 -19.96
CA LEU A 64 -3.23 13.26 -19.50
C LEU A 64 -2.56 14.54 -20.00
N TYR A 65 -1.23 14.52 -20.19
CA TYR A 65 -0.43 15.72 -20.43
C TYR A 65 0.46 15.63 -21.63
N GLY A 66 0.49 14.48 -22.33
CA GLY A 66 1.33 14.27 -23.52
C GLY A 66 2.81 14.19 -23.21
N ARG A 67 3.20 14.00 -21.95
CA ARG A 67 4.61 13.85 -21.54
C ARG A 67 4.78 12.62 -20.67
N ARG A 68 5.71 11.76 -21.08
CA ARG A 68 6.12 10.59 -20.32
C ARG A 68 7.27 10.97 -19.40
N PRO A 69 7.24 10.61 -18.11
CA PRO A 69 8.37 10.75 -17.21
C PRO A 69 9.64 10.09 -17.77
N GLU A 70 10.76 10.78 -17.63
CA GLU A 70 12.06 10.34 -18.15
C GLU A 70 12.68 9.23 -17.30
N MET A 71 12.24 9.11 -16.00
CA MET A 71 12.80 8.15 -15.06
C MET A 71 11.71 7.54 -14.18
N ILE A 72 11.90 6.27 -13.84
CA ILE A 72 11.09 5.57 -12.83
C ILE A 72 11.96 5.32 -11.61
N LEU A 73 11.56 5.88 -10.46
CA LEU A 73 12.16 5.61 -9.16
C LEU A 73 11.07 5.10 -8.22
N PRO A 74 11.06 3.81 -7.86
CA PRO A 74 10.03 3.27 -6.98
C PRO A 74 10.16 3.81 -5.55
N ILE A 75 9.09 3.68 -4.75
CA ILE A 75 9.19 3.89 -3.30
C ILE A 75 10.24 2.91 -2.74
N THR A 76 11.06 3.41 -1.83
CA THR A 76 12.06 2.62 -1.12
C THR A 76 11.76 2.59 0.38
N SER A 77 12.34 1.61 1.06
CA SER A 77 12.38 1.54 2.52
C SER A 77 13.79 1.18 2.99
N PRO A 78 14.21 1.64 4.17
CA PRO A 78 15.44 1.18 4.77
C PRO A 78 15.44 -0.33 4.99
N LYS A 79 16.63 -0.92 4.97
CA LYS A 79 16.83 -2.32 5.32
C LYS A 79 16.48 -2.58 6.78
N VAL A 80 15.68 -3.61 7.02
CA VAL A 80 15.40 -4.10 8.37
C VAL A 80 16.46 -5.12 8.76
N ASP A 81 16.96 -5.01 9.99
CA ASP A 81 17.89 -6.02 10.54
C ASP A 81 17.14 -7.35 10.73
N LEU A 82 17.49 -8.33 9.89
CA LEU A 82 16.88 -9.66 9.91
C LEU A 82 17.11 -10.42 11.22
N SER A 83 18.18 -10.15 11.96
CA SER A 83 18.38 -10.78 13.27
C SER A 83 17.23 -10.50 14.22
N LEU A 84 16.63 -9.32 14.08
CA LEU A 84 15.45 -8.91 14.85
C LEU A 84 14.13 -9.56 14.37
N VAL A 85 14.12 -10.12 13.16
CA VAL A 85 12.93 -10.80 12.59
C VAL A 85 13.04 -12.31 12.79
N LEU A 86 14.21 -12.89 12.54
CA LEU A 86 14.45 -14.34 12.58
C LEU A 86 14.58 -14.91 14.00
N GLY A 87 14.88 -14.06 14.99
CA GLY A 87 15.03 -14.47 16.40
C GLY A 87 13.72 -14.61 17.18
N LEU A 88 12.58 -14.31 16.57
CA LEU A 88 11.30 -14.41 17.24
C LEU A 88 10.74 -15.83 17.14
N SER A 89 10.87 -16.59 18.23
CA SER A 89 10.11 -17.82 18.42
C SER A 89 8.61 -17.48 18.59
N VAL A 90 7.80 -18.25 17.87
CA VAL A 90 6.35 -18.42 18.01
C VAL A 90 5.61 -17.31 18.75
N VAL A 91 4.94 -16.47 17.98
CA VAL A 91 3.90 -15.57 18.56
C VAL A 91 2.84 -16.45 19.20
N ASN A 92 2.51 -16.19 20.47
CA ASN A 92 1.51 -16.96 21.23
C ASN A 92 0.15 -17.03 20.53
N LYS A 93 -0.15 -16.11 19.61
CA LYS A 93 -1.35 -16.08 18.79
C LYS A 93 -1.05 -15.41 17.45
N PRO A 94 -1.00 -16.16 16.34
CA PRO A 94 -0.76 -15.60 15.02
C PRO A 94 -1.90 -14.65 14.61
N PHE A 95 -1.56 -13.58 13.87
CA PHE A 95 -2.55 -12.62 13.38
C PHE A 95 -2.17 -12.08 12.01
N LEU A 96 -3.20 -11.59 11.28
CA LEU A 96 -3.07 -10.83 10.05
C LEU A 96 -2.92 -9.34 10.42
N LEU A 97 -2.03 -8.63 9.73
CA LEU A 97 -1.82 -7.21 9.94
C LEU A 97 -2.40 -6.40 8.78
N PHE A 98 -3.23 -5.40 9.10
CA PHE A 98 -3.62 -4.33 8.19
C PHE A 98 -3.09 -2.99 8.73
N VAL A 99 -2.34 -2.25 7.90
CA VAL A 99 -1.83 -0.91 8.25
C VAL A 99 -2.53 0.13 7.38
N GLY A 100 -3.09 1.17 8.01
CA GLY A 100 -3.82 2.21 7.28
C GLY A 100 -3.76 3.60 7.88
N ALA A 101 -3.44 4.61 7.04
CA ALA A 101 -3.67 6.02 7.36
C ALA A 101 -5.18 6.34 7.25
N ASN A 102 -5.61 7.46 7.84
CA ASN A 102 -6.99 7.97 7.72
C ASN A 102 -7.23 8.53 6.31
N PHE A 103 -7.33 7.63 5.35
CA PHE A 103 -7.56 7.92 3.95
C PHE A 103 -8.57 6.93 3.38
N TYR A 104 -9.51 7.41 2.57
CA TYR A 104 -10.71 6.66 2.17
C TYR A 104 -10.43 5.23 1.62
N PRO A 105 -9.39 4.94 0.80
CA PRO A 105 -9.15 3.58 0.34
C PRO A 105 -8.78 2.60 1.46
N ASN A 106 -8.10 3.10 2.51
CA ASN A 106 -7.77 2.27 3.67
C ASN A 106 -9.01 1.96 4.50
N ILE A 107 -9.88 2.96 4.66
CA ILE A 107 -11.12 2.83 5.42
C ILE A 107 -12.08 1.86 4.72
N GLU A 108 -12.31 2.07 3.40
CA GLU A 108 -13.12 1.16 2.58
C GLU A 108 -12.58 -0.27 2.61
N GLY A 109 -11.26 -0.44 2.43
CA GLY A 109 -10.61 -1.74 2.46
C GLY A 109 -10.73 -2.44 3.82
N ALA A 110 -10.53 -1.71 4.92
CA ALA A 110 -10.70 -2.24 6.28
C ALA A 110 -12.15 -2.67 6.54
N ILE A 111 -13.14 -1.83 6.19
CA ILE A 111 -14.56 -2.13 6.33
C ILE A 111 -14.92 -3.37 5.50
N TRP A 112 -14.49 -3.40 4.24
CA TRP A 112 -14.76 -4.52 3.35
C TRP A 112 -14.18 -5.83 3.91
N PHE A 113 -12.96 -5.81 4.44
CA PHE A 113 -12.35 -7.00 5.06
C PHE A 113 -13.12 -7.45 6.30
N ILE A 114 -13.53 -6.50 7.16
CA ILE A 114 -14.32 -6.78 8.37
C ILE A 114 -15.66 -7.44 8.01
N GLU A 115 -16.34 -6.96 6.97
CA GLU A 115 -17.67 -7.41 6.59
C GLU A 115 -17.66 -8.74 5.80
N HIS A 116 -16.65 -8.92 4.93
CA HIS A 116 -16.68 -10.01 3.96
C HIS A 116 -15.63 -11.11 4.19
N ILE A 117 -14.59 -10.86 5.00
CA ILE A 117 -13.52 -11.81 5.24
C ILE A 117 -13.47 -12.26 6.70
N ALA A 118 -13.40 -11.32 7.62
CA ALA A 118 -13.17 -11.60 9.04
C ALA A 118 -14.15 -12.63 9.64
N PRO A 119 -15.47 -12.65 9.30
CA PRO A 119 -16.39 -13.66 9.82
C PRO A 119 -16.10 -15.09 9.37
N TYR A 120 -15.31 -15.29 8.32
CA TYR A 120 -15.08 -16.57 7.68
C TYR A 120 -13.68 -17.14 7.91
N ILE A 121 -12.82 -16.44 8.68
CA ILE A 121 -11.46 -16.88 8.98
C ILE A 121 -11.26 -17.06 10.49
N SER A 122 -10.35 -17.97 10.85
CA SER A 122 -10.00 -18.24 12.26
C SER A 122 -8.86 -17.36 12.79
N LEU A 123 -8.05 -16.78 11.91
CA LEU A 123 -6.96 -15.88 12.29
C LEU A 123 -7.51 -14.54 12.79
N ASP A 124 -6.85 -13.99 13.80
CA ASP A 124 -7.14 -12.63 14.24
C ASP A 124 -6.65 -11.62 13.20
N LEU A 125 -7.39 -10.52 13.04
CA LEU A 125 -6.95 -9.35 12.28
C LEU A 125 -6.62 -8.21 13.25
N ARG A 126 -5.44 -7.63 13.11
CA ARG A 126 -5.07 -6.38 13.79
C ARG A 126 -5.02 -5.25 12.76
N ILE A 127 -5.84 -4.22 12.97
CA ILE A 127 -5.89 -3.01 12.16
C ILE A 127 -5.16 -1.92 12.93
N VAL A 128 -4.10 -1.37 12.33
CA VAL A 128 -3.20 -0.41 12.96
C VAL A 128 -3.09 0.85 12.12
N GLY A 129 -3.10 1.99 12.78
CA GLY A 129 -2.92 3.31 12.17
C GLY A 129 -4.13 4.22 12.30
N ALA A 130 -4.01 5.44 11.79
CA ALA A 130 -5.01 6.48 11.94
C ALA A 130 -6.37 6.18 11.26
N CYS A 131 -6.46 5.16 10.40
CA CYS A 131 -7.75 4.70 9.86
C CYS A 131 -8.71 4.23 10.96
N CYS A 132 -8.19 3.71 12.10
CA CYS A 132 -9.00 3.27 13.23
C CYS A 132 -9.78 4.40 13.91
N GLU A 133 -9.32 5.64 13.76
CA GLU A 133 -9.93 6.83 14.35
C GLU A 133 -11.09 7.37 13.48
N ASN A 134 -11.25 6.83 12.26
CA ASN A 134 -12.32 7.27 11.38
C ASN A 134 -13.69 6.84 11.94
N PRO A 135 -14.66 7.75 12.08
CA PRO A 135 -15.98 7.43 12.64
C PRO A 135 -16.67 6.29 11.91
N THR A 136 -16.55 6.22 10.58
CA THR A 136 -17.20 5.17 9.77
C THR A 136 -16.71 3.77 10.15
N LEU A 137 -15.43 3.62 10.49
CA LEU A 137 -14.87 2.36 10.95
C LEU A 137 -15.16 2.13 12.44
N ALA A 138 -15.03 3.17 13.27
CA ALA A 138 -15.23 3.09 14.72
C ALA A 138 -16.68 2.69 15.14
N TYR A 139 -17.69 3.05 14.33
CA TYR A 139 -19.09 2.70 14.59
C TYR A 139 -19.53 1.35 13.98
N LYS A 140 -18.64 0.62 13.32
CA LYS A 140 -18.96 -0.71 12.81
C LYS A 140 -19.05 -1.74 13.92
N THR A 141 -19.91 -2.75 13.74
CA THR A 141 -19.86 -3.95 14.56
C THR A 141 -18.59 -4.72 14.24
N ILE A 142 -17.69 -4.80 15.20
CA ILE A 142 -16.39 -5.44 15.05
C ILE A 142 -16.47 -6.91 15.46
N PRO A 143 -16.17 -7.89 14.58
CA PRO A 143 -16.08 -9.30 14.93
C PRO A 143 -15.04 -9.55 16.03
N SER A 144 -15.24 -10.59 16.85
CA SER A 144 -14.37 -10.90 18.01
C SER A 144 -12.91 -11.20 17.64
N ASN A 145 -12.66 -11.62 16.39
CA ASN A 145 -11.32 -11.84 15.86
C ASN A 145 -10.71 -10.61 15.20
N VAL A 146 -11.32 -9.42 15.29
CA VAL A 146 -10.78 -8.17 14.77
C VAL A 146 -10.48 -7.21 15.91
N LYS A 147 -9.30 -6.60 15.87
CA LYS A 147 -8.87 -5.60 16.84
C LYS A 147 -8.41 -4.33 16.15
N LEU A 148 -8.96 -3.19 16.57
CA LEU A 148 -8.52 -1.86 16.15
C LEU A 148 -7.51 -1.35 17.18
N ASP A 149 -6.23 -1.31 16.82
CA ASP A 149 -5.16 -0.90 17.76
C ASP A 149 -4.87 0.61 17.72
N GLY A 150 -5.45 1.33 16.75
CA GLY A 150 -5.26 2.77 16.62
C GLY A 150 -3.90 3.16 16.04
N TYR A 151 -3.57 4.44 16.19
CA TYR A 151 -2.27 4.97 15.76
C TYR A 151 -1.15 4.50 16.72
N VAL A 152 -0.04 4.09 16.16
CA VAL A 152 1.18 3.71 16.89
C VAL A 152 2.40 4.43 16.28
N ASN A 153 3.38 4.76 17.12
CA ASN A 153 4.61 5.41 16.67
C ASN A 153 5.59 4.44 15.98
N ASP A 154 5.51 3.15 16.33
CA ASP A 154 6.40 2.11 15.79
C ASP A 154 5.60 0.87 15.40
N LEU A 155 5.66 0.53 14.12
CA LEU A 155 5.01 -0.63 13.52
C LEU A 155 5.89 -1.91 13.56
N SER A 156 7.15 -1.78 13.98
CA SER A 156 8.13 -2.89 13.90
C SER A 156 7.67 -4.14 14.61
N SER A 157 7.10 -4.00 15.81
CA SER A 157 6.60 -5.15 16.59
C SER A 157 5.43 -5.85 15.90
N TYR A 158 4.56 -5.09 15.22
CA TYR A 158 3.44 -5.63 14.47
C TYR A 158 3.90 -6.39 13.25
N TYR A 159 4.75 -5.78 12.43
CA TYR A 159 5.31 -6.47 11.26
C TYR A 159 6.07 -7.74 11.66
N LYS A 160 6.89 -7.69 12.70
CA LYS A 160 7.64 -8.86 13.17
C LYS A 160 6.72 -10.02 13.57
N SER A 161 5.62 -9.73 14.24
CA SER A 161 4.72 -10.73 14.84
C SER A 161 3.59 -11.20 13.93
N ALA A 162 3.26 -10.48 12.87
CA ALA A 162 2.23 -10.88 11.92
C ALA A 162 2.66 -12.09 11.08
N VAL A 163 1.73 -13.00 10.80
CA VAL A 163 1.97 -14.11 9.85
C VAL A 163 1.92 -13.62 8.40
N ALA A 164 1.03 -12.68 8.13
CA ALA A 164 0.94 -12.02 6.83
C ALA A 164 0.39 -10.59 6.98
N VAL A 165 0.66 -9.79 5.96
CA VAL A 165 0.03 -8.46 5.79
C VAL A 165 -1.10 -8.58 4.79
N VAL A 166 -2.26 -8.02 5.12
CA VAL A 166 -3.41 -7.93 4.21
C VAL A 166 -3.57 -6.50 3.70
N ALA A 167 -3.77 -6.37 2.40
CA ALA A 167 -3.91 -5.08 1.72
C ALA A 167 -5.12 -5.09 0.77
N PRO A 168 -6.36 -5.12 1.28
CA PRO A 168 -7.59 -5.08 0.49
C PRO A 168 -7.86 -3.65 0.01
N ILE A 169 -7.00 -3.13 -0.86
CA ILE A 169 -7.08 -1.77 -1.40
C ILE A 169 -7.60 -1.86 -2.83
N PHE A 170 -8.78 -1.33 -3.09
CA PHE A 170 -9.44 -1.43 -4.40
C PHE A 170 -9.34 -0.15 -5.23
N LYS A 171 -9.00 0.97 -4.60
CA LYS A 171 -8.90 2.30 -5.21
C LYS A 171 -7.62 2.98 -4.77
N GLY A 172 -7.19 3.98 -5.52
CA GLY A 172 -6.02 4.79 -5.19
C GLY A 172 -5.11 5.04 -6.38
N SER A 173 -3.96 5.60 -6.11
CA SER A 173 -2.89 5.88 -7.06
C SER A 173 -1.54 5.56 -6.45
N GLY A 174 -0.48 5.56 -7.26
CA GLY A 174 0.89 5.33 -6.81
C GLY A 174 1.14 3.95 -6.22
N MET A 175 2.34 3.78 -5.69
CA MET A 175 2.74 2.59 -4.96
C MET A 175 2.27 2.65 -3.50
N LYS A 176 2.06 1.49 -2.89
CA LYS A 176 1.58 1.41 -1.50
C LYS A 176 2.75 1.18 -0.54
N THR A 177 3.11 2.21 0.25
CA THR A 177 4.20 2.15 1.24
C THR A 177 4.11 0.95 2.16
N LYS A 178 2.91 0.61 2.65
CA LYS A 178 2.66 -0.55 3.51
C LYS A 178 3.09 -1.89 2.88
N VAL A 179 3.01 -2.01 1.55
CA VAL A 179 3.46 -3.22 0.83
C VAL A 179 4.99 -3.28 0.85
N ILE A 180 5.67 -2.18 0.54
CA ILE A 180 7.14 -2.10 0.60
C ILE A 180 7.66 -2.33 2.02
N GLU A 181 7.00 -1.74 3.03
CA GLU A 181 7.33 -1.99 4.44
C GLU A 181 7.14 -3.48 4.81
N ALA A 182 6.02 -4.09 4.43
CA ALA A 182 5.81 -5.53 4.66
C ALA A 182 6.91 -6.38 4.01
N MET A 183 7.32 -6.02 2.79
CA MET A 183 8.41 -6.69 2.08
C MET A 183 9.75 -6.54 2.81
N SER A 184 10.05 -5.39 3.41
CA SER A 184 11.29 -5.16 4.18
C SER A 184 11.39 -6.05 5.43
N TYR A 185 10.25 -6.50 5.96
CA TYR A 185 10.16 -7.49 7.04
C TYR A 185 10.03 -8.93 6.54
N GLY A 186 10.10 -9.17 5.23
CA GLY A 186 9.93 -10.50 4.64
C GLY A 186 8.55 -11.10 4.92
N LYS A 187 7.50 -10.31 4.96
CA LYS A 187 6.15 -10.82 5.23
C LYS A 187 5.49 -11.35 3.97
N SER A 188 4.72 -12.42 4.11
CA SER A 188 3.74 -12.79 3.09
C SER A 188 2.68 -11.71 2.99
N ILE A 189 2.23 -11.40 1.77
CA ILE A 189 1.30 -10.30 1.51
C ILE A 189 0.13 -10.82 0.68
N ILE A 190 -1.08 -10.60 1.19
CA ILE A 190 -2.33 -10.89 0.48
C ILE A 190 -2.97 -9.55 0.14
N GLY A 191 -3.06 -9.23 -1.13
CA GLY A 191 -3.53 -7.92 -1.56
C GLY A 191 -4.22 -7.93 -2.92
N THR A 192 -4.90 -6.84 -3.22
CA THR A 192 -5.56 -6.62 -4.52
C THR A 192 -4.58 -6.24 -5.62
N ASP A 193 -5.03 -6.24 -6.86
CA ASP A 193 -4.27 -5.68 -7.98
C ASP A 193 -3.81 -4.24 -7.71
N GLU A 194 -4.68 -3.43 -7.09
CA GLU A 194 -4.36 -2.05 -6.73
C GLU A 194 -3.32 -1.97 -5.60
N ALA A 195 -3.36 -2.89 -4.63
CA ALA A 195 -2.37 -2.94 -3.55
C ALA A 195 -0.96 -3.21 -4.09
N PHE A 196 -0.85 -4.04 -5.12
CA PHE A 196 0.42 -4.42 -5.75
C PHE A 196 0.83 -3.53 -6.92
N GLN A 197 0.16 -2.42 -7.12
CA GLN A 197 0.49 -1.52 -8.22
C GLN A 197 1.93 -0.99 -8.11
N GLY A 198 2.71 -1.15 -9.19
CA GLY A 198 4.13 -0.80 -9.23
C GLY A 198 5.07 -1.83 -8.61
N ILE A 199 4.56 -2.94 -8.08
CA ILE A 199 5.36 -4.05 -7.58
C ILE A 199 5.60 -5.05 -8.71
N GLU A 200 6.86 -5.42 -8.91
CA GLU A 200 7.30 -6.37 -9.94
C GLU A 200 7.90 -7.62 -9.30
N CYS A 201 7.12 -8.68 -9.21
CA CYS A 201 7.54 -9.96 -8.64
C CYS A 201 6.62 -11.10 -9.09
N ASP A 202 6.94 -12.31 -8.72
CA ASP A 202 6.00 -13.43 -8.77
C ASP A 202 5.07 -13.37 -7.56
N PHE A 203 3.83 -12.94 -7.79
CA PHE A 203 2.84 -12.74 -6.73
C PHE A 203 2.43 -14.03 -6.03
N SER A 204 2.54 -15.19 -6.69
CA SER A 204 2.26 -16.49 -6.05
C SER A 204 3.30 -16.86 -4.98
N ARG A 205 4.48 -16.26 -5.04
CA ARG A 205 5.58 -16.53 -4.11
C ARG A 205 5.66 -15.52 -2.96
N ILE A 206 5.16 -14.30 -3.13
CA ILE A 206 5.11 -13.31 -2.02
C ILE A 206 3.86 -13.47 -1.15
N GLY A 207 2.89 -14.27 -1.59
CA GLY A 207 1.60 -14.48 -0.94
C GLY A 207 0.52 -14.72 -1.98
N ALA A 208 -0.44 -13.79 -2.10
CA ALA A 208 -1.49 -13.93 -3.10
C ALA A 208 -2.01 -12.58 -3.60
N LYS A 209 -2.38 -12.56 -4.88
CA LYS A 209 -3.13 -11.49 -5.51
C LYS A 209 -4.61 -11.88 -5.51
N CYS A 210 -5.45 -11.12 -4.82
CA CYS A 210 -6.84 -11.44 -4.55
C CYS A 210 -7.71 -10.21 -4.78
N ASN A 211 -8.80 -10.36 -5.53
CA ASN A 211 -9.74 -9.28 -5.81
C ASN A 211 -11.17 -9.58 -5.31
N THR A 212 -11.42 -10.81 -4.85
CA THR A 212 -12.70 -11.24 -4.27
C THR A 212 -12.54 -11.77 -2.85
N ALA A 213 -13.64 -11.84 -2.11
CA ALA A 213 -13.65 -12.36 -0.73
C ALA A 213 -13.20 -13.83 -0.69
N GLU A 214 -13.66 -14.64 -1.61
CA GLU A 214 -13.34 -16.05 -1.70
C GLU A 214 -11.84 -16.28 -1.94
N GLU A 215 -11.21 -15.45 -2.80
CA GLU A 215 -9.77 -15.52 -3.06
C GLU A 215 -8.97 -15.14 -1.81
N PHE A 216 -9.37 -14.09 -1.07
CA PHE A 216 -8.73 -13.71 0.20
C PHE A 216 -8.86 -14.82 1.24
N ILE A 217 -10.06 -15.35 1.46
CA ILE A 217 -10.30 -16.43 2.43
C ILE A 217 -9.42 -17.64 2.10
N LYS A 218 -9.44 -18.11 0.85
CA LYS A 218 -8.62 -19.24 0.40
C LYS A 218 -7.13 -18.99 0.56
N ALA A 219 -6.66 -17.77 0.25
CA ALA A 219 -5.25 -17.40 0.42
C ALA A 219 -4.86 -17.41 1.91
N ILE A 220 -5.73 -16.89 2.80
CA ILE A 220 -5.51 -16.88 4.24
C ILE A 220 -5.47 -18.30 4.81
N GLU A 221 -6.38 -19.18 4.40
CA GLU A 221 -6.42 -20.59 4.81
C GLU A 221 -5.18 -21.38 4.35
N SER A 222 -4.55 -20.96 3.25
CA SER A 222 -3.34 -21.60 2.71
C SER A 222 -2.03 -21.05 3.30
N LEU A 223 -2.09 -20.03 4.20
CA LEU A 223 -0.91 -19.49 4.86
C LEU A 223 -0.20 -20.56 5.70
N SER A 224 1.10 -20.63 5.57
CA SER A 224 1.94 -21.36 6.52
C SER A 224 2.17 -20.53 7.78
N ASP A 225 2.48 -21.19 8.90
CA ASP A 225 2.85 -20.52 10.17
C ASP A 225 4.20 -19.78 10.09
N ASN A 226 4.80 -19.72 8.92
CA ASN A 226 6.08 -19.06 8.71
C ASN A 226 5.93 -17.54 8.79
N LEU A 227 6.58 -16.95 9.79
CA LEU A 227 6.61 -15.50 9.97
C LEU A 227 7.55 -14.76 8.98
N PHE A 228 8.30 -15.49 8.17
CA PHE A 228 9.26 -14.93 7.23
C PHE A 228 9.18 -15.61 5.86
N ASN A 229 9.00 -14.81 4.83
CA ASN A 229 9.03 -15.23 3.44
C ASN A 229 10.34 -14.75 2.79
N PRO A 230 11.31 -15.66 2.54
CA PRO A 230 12.61 -15.30 1.99
C PRO A 230 12.52 -14.66 0.60
N TYR A 231 11.56 -15.10 -0.22
CA TYR A 231 11.40 -14.56 -1.56
C TYR A 231 10.88 -13.10 -1.52
N THR A 232 9.93 -12.79 -0.65
CA THR A 232 9.44 -11.42 -0.45
C THR A 232 10.59 -10.49 -0.05
N TYR A 233 11.42 -10.92 0.90
CA TYR A 233 12.59 -10.15 1.33
C TYR A 233 13.63 -9.99 0.22
N GLN A 234 13.88 -11.04 -0.57
CA GLN A 234 14.81 -10.97 -1.70
C GLN A 234 14.35 -9.93 -2.73
N VAL A 235 13.07 -9.95 -3.11
CA VAL A 235 12.51 -8.96 -4.03
C VAL A 235 12.63 -7.54 -3.47
N PHE A 236 12.40 -7.34 -2.16
CA PHE A 236 12.62 -6.08 -1.49
C PHE A 236 14.08 -5.61 -1.61
N SER A 237 15.02 -6.46 -1.24
CA SER A 237 16.47 -6.14 -1.25
C SER A 237 16.97 -5.80 -2.65
N ASP A 238 16.49 -6.51 -3.67
CA ASP A 238 16.93 -6.31 -5.04
C ASP A 238 16.32 -5.06 -5.71
N LYS A 239 15.11 -4.66 -5.30
CA LYS A 239 14.34 -3.67 -6.06
C LYS A 239 13.94 -2.43 -5.27
N TYR A 240 13.72 -2.53 -3.96
CA TYR A 240 13.06 -1.52 -3.13
C TYR A 240 13.84 -1.10 -1.89
N GLU A 241 14.98 -1.72 -1.61
CA GLU A 241 15.90 -1.27 -0.55
C GLU A 241 16.54 0.07 -0.97
N THR A 242 16.55 1.07 -0.06
CA THR A 242 17.02 2.42 -0.34
C THR A 242 18.43 2.41 -0.94
N SER A 243 19.39 1.73 -0.31
CA SER A 243 20.77 1.66 -0.81
C SER A 243 20.91 1.02 -2.19
N THR A 244 20.02 0.08 -2.53
CA THR A 244 20.01 -0.56 -3.86
C THR A 244 19.52 0.38 -4.94
N VAL A 245 18.50 1.21 -4.63
CA VAL A 245 17.92 2.16 -5.59
C VAL A 245 18.80 3.39 -5.78
N GLU A 246 19.45 3.89 -4.70
CA GLU A 246 20.39 5.02 -4.77
C GLU A 246 21.61 4.74 -5.63
N ASN A 247 21.99 3.48 -5.82
CA ASN A 247 23.15 3.07 -6.61
C ASN A 247 22.80 2.77 -8.10
N ARG A 248 21.57 3.02 -8.54
CA ARG A 248 21.13 2.87 -9.94
C ARG A 248 21.17 4.19 -10.68
#